data_c0e4659f664f86f289b8dce7678be204
#
_entry.id   c0e4659f664f86f289b8dce7678be204
#
_cell.length_a   1.000
_cell.length_b   1.000
_cell.length_c   1.000
_cell.angle_alpha   90.00
_cell.angle_beta   90.00
_cell.angle_gamma   90.00
#
_symmetry.space_group_name_H-M   'P 1'
#
loop_
_entity.id
_entity.type
_entity.pdbx_description
1 polymer ?
#
loop_
_entity_poly.entity_id
_entity_poly.type
_entity_poly.pdbx_seq_one_letter_code
_entity_poly.pdbx_strand_id
1 'polypeptide(L)'
;MSKNKPAETATNKPAHEIRINGIRATIWKNETEKGPRYNTTFERSYKDTADEQWKKSDSYGFQDLLLLAYMAREAFAWIAKQPTK
;
A
#
# COMPACT_ATOMS: atom_id res chain seq x y z
N MET A 1 -1.69 -21.70 -4.30
CA MET A 1 -1.51 -21.39 -4.21
C MET A 1 -1.43 -20.87 -3.86
N SER A 2 -1.44 -20.72 -3.55
CA SER A 2 -1.33 -20.23 -3.24
C SER A 2 -1.23 -19.82 -2.69
N LYS A 3 -1.01 -19.84 -2.51
CA LYS A 3 -0.88 -19.47 -2.00
C LYS A 3 -1.00 -18.84 -1.45
N ASN A 4 -1.02 -18.74 -1.16
CA ASN A 4 -1.21 -18.04 -0.72
C ASN A 4 -1.63 -17.54 -0.05
N LYS A 5 -1.84 -17.46 0.10
CA LYS A 5 -2.24 -16.91 0.81
C LYS A 5 -3.36 -16.96 1.13
N PRO A 6 -3.43 -17.19 1.23
CA PRO A 6 -4.51 -17.76 1.87
C PRO A 6 -5.73 -16.99 1.97
N ALA A 7 -6.52 -17.35 2.95
CA ALA A 7 -7.80 -16.79 3.13
C ALA A 7 -7.80 -15.29 3.01
N GLU A 8 -6.76 -14.70 3.42
CA GLU A 8 -6.71 -13.27 3.35
C GLU A 8 -6.78 -12.79 1.93
N THR A 9 -6.37 -13.61 1.00
CA THR A 9 -6.43 -13.16 -0.37
C THR A 9 -7.86 -13.00 -0.82
N ALA A 10 -8.76 -13.82 -0.30
CA ALA A 10 -10.15 -13.71 -0.70
C ALA A 10 -10.78 -12.43 -0.20
N THR A 11 -10.39 -12.00 0.99
CA THR A 11 -10.97 -10.81 1.57
C THR A 11 -10.04 -9.62 1.51
N ASN A 12 -8.86 -9.86 1.01
CA ASN A 12 -7.81 -8.86 1.08
C ASN A 12 -7.80 -7.99 -0.16
N LYS A 13 -8.73 -7.09 -0.20
CA LYS A 13 -8.85 -6.19 -1.33
C LYS A 13 -8.37 -4.81 -0.95
N PRO A 14 -7.88 -4.05 -1.90
CA PRO A 14 -7.51 -2.68 -1.60
C PRO A 14 -8.75 -1.91 -1.19
N ALA A 15 -8.69 -1.31 -0.03
CA ALA A 15 -9.77 -0.47 0.44
C ALA A 15 -9.61 0.94 -0.07
N HIS A 16 -8.37 1.35 -0.27
CA HIS A 16 -8.09 2.70 -0.73
C HIS A 16 -6.66 2.73 -1.27
N GLU A 17 -6.40 3.65 -2.17
CA GLU A 17 -5.11 3.73 -2.80
C GLU A 17 -4.74 5.17 -3.03
N ILE A 18 -3.49 5.51 -2.78
CA ILE A 18 -2.98 6.86 -3.01
C ILE A 18 -1.78 6.70 -3.93
N ARG A 19 -1.75 7.46 -5.01
CA ARG A 19 -0.67 7.40 -5.96
C ARG A 19 -0.12 8.79 -6.24
N ILE A 20 1.16 8.96 -6.05
CA ILE A 20 1.82 10.23 -6.33
C ILE A 20 3.23 9.92 -6.82
N ASN A 21 3.57 10.45 -8.00
CA ASN A 21 4.95 10.41 -8.52
C ASN A 21 5.57 9.03 -8.47
N GLY A 22 4.84 8.03 -8.92
CA GLY A 22 5.40 6.69 -9.00
C GLY A 22 5.38 5.91 -7.70
N ILE A 23 4.91 6.52 -6.62
CA ILE A 23 4.77 5.82 -5.36
C ILE A 23 3.30 5.55 -5.14
N ARG A 24 3.01 4.33 -4.73
CA ARG A 24 1.65 3.93 -4.46
C ARG A 24 1.54 3.44 -3.03
N ALA A 25 0.59 3.98 -2.31
CA ALA A 25 0.24 3.51 -0.98
C ALA A 25 -1.09 2.80 -1.09
N THR A 26 -1.14 1.56 -0.68
CA THR A 26 -2.36 0.78 -0.75
C THR A 26 -2.79 0.41 0.65
N ILE A 27 -4.03 0.70 0.97
CA ILE A 27 -4.60 0.36 2.26
C ILE A 27 -5.44 -0.88 2.07
N TRP A 28 -5.12 -1.91 2.83
CA TRP A 28 -5.78 -3.21 2.76
C TRP A 28 -6.65 -3.39 3.97
N LYS A 29 -7.86 -3.86 3.75
CA LYS A 29 -8.78 -4.15 4.83
C LYS A 29 -8.85 -5.64 5.05
N ASN A 30 -8.64 -6.07 6.27
CA ASN A 30 -8.74 -7.46 6.65
C ASN A 30 -9.79 -7.59 7.73
N GLU A 31 -10.68 -8.56 7.56
CA GLU A 31 -11.69 -8.82 8.57
C GLU A 31 -11.13 -9.78 9.59
N THR A 32 -11.32 -9.47 10.84
CA THR A 32 -10.89 -10.33 11.92
C THR A 32 -12.04 -10.50 12.91
N GLU A 33 -11.85 -11.41 13.84
CA GLU A 33 -12.84 -11.64 14.87
C GLU A 33 -13.11 -10.40 15.69
N LYS A 34 -12.11 -9.55 15.80
CA LYS A 34 -12.23 -8.35 16.61
C LYS A 34 -12.63 -7.14 15.80
N GLY A 35 -12.97 -7.35 14.55
CA GLY A 35 -13.35 -6.28 13.67
C GLY A 35 -12.35 -6.09 12.57
N PRO A 36 -12.55 -5.07 11.75
CA PRO A 36 -11.66 -4.86 10.61
C PRO A 36 -10.30 -4.31 11.07
N ARG A 37 -9.29 -4.75 10.35
CA ARG A 37 -7.94 -4.22 10.55
C ARG A 37 -7.43 -3.71 9.22
N TYR A 38 -6.64 -2.68 9.28
CA TYR A 38 -6.12 -2.05 8.08
C TYR A 38 -4.61 -2.10 8.08
N ASN A 39 -4.05 -2.46 6.95
CA ASN A 39 -2.61 -2.45 6.72
C ASN A 39 -2.31 -1.60 5.52
N THR A 40 -1.18 -0.97 5.51
CA THR A 40 -0.79 -0.13 4.39
C THR A 40 0.55 -0.59 3.86
N THR A 41 0.63 -0.73 2.55
CA THR A 41 1.89 -1.07 1.90
C THR A 41 2.26 0.06 0.96
N PHE A 42 3.56 0.22 0.74
CA PHE A 42 4.08 1.24 -0.15
C PHE A 42 4.93 0.59 -1.21
N GLU A 43 4.85 1.12 -2.40
CA GLU A 43 5.56 0.55 -3.53
C GLU A 43 5.98 1.68 -4.45
N ARG A 44 7.19 1.61 -4.95
CA ARG A 44 7.68 2.59 -5.90
C ARG A 44 7.88 1.92 -7.24
N SER A 45 7.36 2.54 -8.29
CA SER A 45 7.55 2.04 -9.64
C SER A 45 8.56 2.93 -10.33
N TYR A 46 9.43 2.33 -11.08
CA TYR A 46 10.42 3.09 -11.84
C TYR A 46 10.70 2.36 -13.14
N LYS A 47 11.16 3.11 -14.11
CA LYS A 47 11.52 2.53 -15.39
C LYS A 47 13.02 2.32 -15.41
N ASP A 48 13.42 1.08 -15.61
CA ASP A 48 14.83 0.73 -15.68
C ASP A 48 15.35 1.15 -17.05
N THR A 49 16.31 2.05 -17.10
CA THR A 49 16.80 2.54 -18.38
C THR A 49 17.63 1.52 -19.13
N ALA A 50 18.12 0.51 -18.43
CA ALA A 50 18.93 -0.51 -19.09
C ALA A 50 18.11 -1.37 -20.01
N ASP A 51 16.93 -1.78 -19.59
CA ASP A 51 16.09 -2.64 -20.42
C ASP A 51 14.72 -2.04 -20.69
N GLU A 52 14.51 -0.81 -20.24
CA GLU A 52 13.27 -0.07 -20.49
C GLU A 52 12.03 -0.78 -19.96
N GLN A 53 12.21 -1.57 -18.91
CA GLN A 53 11.11 -2.25 -18.26
C GLN A 53 10.70 -1.51 -17.01
N TRP A 54 9.41 -1.55 -16.70
CA TRP A 54 8.93 -1.00 -15.46
C TRP A 54 9.19 -1.99 -14.34
N LYS A 55 9.74 -1.50 -13.25
CA LYS A 55 10.08 -2.34 -12.12
C LYS A 55 9.54 -1.73 -10.84
N LYS A 56 9.46 -2.54 -9.82
CA LYS A 56 8.93 -2.12 -8.54
C LYS A 56 9.98 -2.30 -7.46
N SER A 57 9.88 -1.44 -6.48
CA SER A 57 10.87 -1.43 -5.41
C SER A 57 10.19 -1.00 -4.12
N ASP A 58 10.70 -1.47 -3.00
CA ASP A 58 10.28 -0.97 -1.70
C ASP A 58 11.38 -0.14 -1.07
N SER A 59 12.35 0.27 -1.89
CA SER A 59 13.40 1.19 -1.44
C SER A 59 13.08 2.58 -1.93
N TYR A 60 13.38 3.58 -1.11
CA TYR A 60 13.01 4.95 -1.40
C TYR A 60 14.20 5.85 -1.26
N GLY A 61 14.42 6.70 -2.26
CA GLY A 61 15.54 7.60 -2.25
C GLY A 61 15.27 8.82 -1.37
N PHE A 62 16.29 9.64 -1.26
CA PHE A 62 16.21 10.82 -0.42
C PHE A 62 15.03 11.71 -0.80
N GLN A 63 14.84 11.93 -2.10
CA GLN A 63 13.75 12.80 -2.56
C GLN A 63 12.38 12.18 -2.34
N ASP A 64 12.34 10.88 -2.20
CA ASP A 64 11.07 10.20 -2.04
C ASP A 64 10.56 10.24 -0.60
N LEU A 65 11.44 10.49 0.34
CA LEU A 65 11.10 10.28 1.74
C LEU A 65 10.05 11.24 2.26
N LEU A 66 10.10 12.50 1.84
CA LEU A 66 9.08 13.44 2.28
C LEU A 66 7.74 13.11 1.68
N LEU A 67 7.76 12.67 0.42
CA LEU A 67 6.51 12.27 -0.22
C LEU A 67 5.94 11.03 0.45
N LEU A 68 6.81 10.08 0.76
CA LEU A 68 6.37 8.88 1.46
C LEU A 68 5.75 9.23 2.80
N ALA A 69 6.37 10.16 3.52
CA ALA A 69 5.83 10.60 4.80
C ALA A 69 4.46 11.21 4.64
N TYR A 70 4.28 12.03 3.61
CA TYR A 70 2.99 12.63 3.34
C TYR A 70 1.95 11.54 3.04
N MET A 71 2.31 10.59 2.23
CA MET A 71 1.39 9.52 1.86
C MET A 71 1.03 8.65 3.07
N ALA A 72 2.01 8.41 3.94
CA ALA A 72 1.74 7.66 5.16
C ALA A 72 0.77 8.42 6.05
N ARG A 73 0.93 9.73 6.12
CA ARG A 73 0.03 10.54 6.90
C ARG A 73 -1.38 10.52 6.33
N GLU A 74 -1.50 10.59 5.00
CA GLU A 74 -2.80 10.52 4.36
C GLU A 74 -3.47 9.17 4.57
N ALA A 75 -2.68 8.11 4.53
CA ALA A 75 -3.22 6.78 4.79
C ALA A 75 -3.71 6.68 6.22
N PHE A 76 -2.94 7.21 7.15
CA PHE A 76 -3.35 7.23 8.55
C PHE A 76 -4.67 7.97 8.72
N ALA A 77 -4.79 9.14 8.10
CA ALA A 77 -6.00 9.93 8.21
C ALA A 77 -7.20 9.21 7.65
N TRP A 78 -7.00 8.54 6.51
CA TRP A 78 -8.09 7.80 5.89
C TRP A 78 -8.57 6.67 6.80
N ILE A 79 -7.63 5.91 7.35
CA ILE A 79 -7.97 4.79 8.23
C ILE A 79 -8.66 5.30 9.49
N ALA A 80 -8.20 6.43 10.01
CA ALA A 80 -8.77 6.96 11.23
C ALA A 80 -10.23 7.34 11.10
N LYS A 81 -10.68 7.58 9.87
CA LYS A 81 -12.08 7.92 9.62
C LYS A 81 -12.98 6.72 9.46
N GLN A 82 -12.40 5.53 9.40
CA GLN A 82 -13.19 4.34 9.14
C GLN A 82 -13.77 3.80 10.44
N PRO A 83 -14.96 3.20 10.36
CA PRO A 83 -15.49 2.55 11.55
C PRO A 83 -14.60 1.40 11.95
N THR A 84 -14.39 1.24 13.25
CA THR A 84 -13.52 0.18 13.72
C THR A 84 -14.27 -0.95 14.39
N LYS A 85 -15.54 -0.95 14.24
CA LYS A 85 -16.31 -2.02 14.89
C LYS A 85 -17.22 -2.68 13.98
#